data_716c83a3a6644222d4e0a4622acb6e2f
#
_entry.id   716c83a3a6644222d4e0a4622acb6e2f
#
_cell.length_a   1.000
_cell.length_b   1.000
_cell.length_c   1.000
_cell.angle_alpha   90.00
_cell.angle_beta   90.00
_cell.angle_gamma   90.00
#
_symmetry.space_group_name_H-M   'P 1'
#
loop_
_entity.id
_entity.type
_entity.pdbx_description
1 polymer ?
#
loop_
_entity_poly.entity_id
_entity_poly.type
_entity_poly.pdbx_seq_one_letter_code
_entity_poly.pdbx_strand_id
1 'polypeptide(L)'
;RGLGDVYKRQVLDKADIVILEVNENLPWVYGGLDECIHIDDVDMIVEGPHDPLPSIQTPPASEAETRIAEFVVENMDDGATLQLGIGSLPNAVGQMLAQSDLRDLGIHTEMLCDCYLDMYRAGKITNKRKDIDRYKSVFGFAIGSEDLYDWVRENPGVVTYPISYCNAPSTVRNIENFVSINNCISVDLYGQICAESAGTRQISGTGGQLDFLEGAAVSPGGKAFICLTSTFTDKQGEMVSRITPLLNPGDIVTDPRSLAYYIVTEYGGVNLVGCSTWERAERLISVAHPKFRDELVEHARQQGIWIRSNKR
;
A
#
# COMPACT_ATOMS: atom_id res chain seq x y z
N ARG A 1 14.08 0.58 8.70
CA ARG A 1 12.60 0.55 8.63
C ARG A 1 12.16 -0.86 8.93
N GLY A 2 11.46 -1.08 9.99
CA GLY A 2 10.95 -2.34 10.42
C GLY A 2 9.63 -2.14 11.14
N LEU A 3 9.18 -3.13 11.85
CA LEU A 3 7.98 -3.08 12.70
C LEU A 3 7.96 -1.86 13.67
N GLY A 4 9.10 -1.24 13.94
CA GLY A 4 9.24 -0.07 14.80
C GLY A 4 8.52 1.20 14.31
N ASP A 5 8.26 1.36 13.01
CA ASP A 5 7.57 2.54 12.50
C ASP A 5 6.11 2.59 12.96
N VAL A 6 5.50 1.44 13.20
CA VAL A 6 4.10 1.32 13.65
C VAL A 6 3.93 1.63 15.14
N TYR A 7 4.98 1.49 15.93
CA TYR A 7 4.94 1.53 17.41
C TYR A 7 5.78 2.62 18.03
N LYS A 8 5.94 3.78 17.37
CA LYS A 8 6.80 4.87 17.89
C LYS A 8 6.45 5.29 19.32
N ARG A 9 5.18 5.43 19.66
CA ARG A 9 4.74 5.79 21.02
C ARG A 9 5.19 4.73 22.03
N GLN A 10 4.98 3.46 21.68
CA GLN A 10 5.38 2.34 22.55
C GLN A 10 6.91 2.27 22.73
N VAL A 11 7.69 2.66 21.71
CA VAL A 11 9.16 2.76 21.82
C VAL A 11 9.54 3.89 22.76
N LEU A 12 8.92 5.06 22.64
CA LEU A 12 9.13 6.19 23.56
C LEU A 12 8.84 5.79 25.02
N ASP A 13 7.71 5.11 25.26
CA ASP A 13 7.29 4.67 26.59
C ASP A 13 8.22 3.61 27.21
N LYS A 14 9.08 2.97 26.43
CA LYS A 14 10.00 1.90 26.85
C LYS A 14 11.46 2.28 26.76
N ALA A 15 11.80 3.37 26.11
CA ALA A 15 13.17 3.82 25.99
C ALA A 15 13.70 4.31 27.35
N ASP A 16 14.92 3.92 27.69
CA ASP A 16 15.62 4.43 28.88
C ASP A 16 16.12 5.85 28.68
N ILE A 17 16.37 6.25 27.43
CA ILE A 17 16.86 7.58 27.05
C ILE A 17 16.12 8.00 25.74
N VAL A 18 15.51 9.17 25.77
CA VAL A 18 14.84 9.79 24.61
C VAL A 18 15.64 11.01 24.16
N ILE A 19 16.14 10.96 22.94
CA ILE A 19 16.87 12.07 22.30
C ILE A 19 16.01 12.61 21.15
N LEU A 20 15.71 13.90 21.22
CA LEU A 20 14.95 14.60 20.17
C LEU A 20 15.91 15.46 19.35
N GLU A 21 16.01 15.17 18.06
CA GLU A 21 16.62 16.09 17.09
C GLU A 21 15.57 17.04 16.55
N VAL A 22 15.82 18.34 16.61
CA VAL A 22 14.94 19.38 16.09
C VAL A 22 15.43 19.85 14.74
N ASN A 23 14.48 20.07 13.80
CA ASN A 23 14.75 20.57 12.46
C ASN A 23 13.72 21.65 12.11
N GLU A 24 14.16 22.89 11.83
CA GLU A 24 13.29 24.02 11.49
C GLU A 24 12.54 23.82 10.16
N ASN A 25 13.05 22.96 9.28
CA ASN A 25 12.40 22.62 8.01
C ASN A 25 11.18 21.69 8.19
N LEU A 26 11.03 21.04 9.37
CA LEU A 26 9.89 20.17 9.62
C LEU A 26 8.59 20.98 9.66
N PRO A 27 7.60 20.73 8.80
CA PRO A 27 6.35 21.47 8.81
C PRO A 27 5.57 21.19 10.10
N TRP A 28 4.98 22.22 10.66
CA TRP A 28 3.94 22.05 11.69
C TRP A 28 2.69 21.47 11.02
N VAL A 29 2.23 20.32 11.51
CA VAL A 29 1.04 19.63 11.01
C VAL A 29 0.05 19.46 12.14
N TYR A 30 -1.23 19.73 11.86
CA TYR A 30 -2.27 19.45 12.83
C TYR A 30 -2.45 17.94 13.03
N GLY A 31 -2.71 17.55 14.27
CA GLY A 31 -2.98 16.17 14.63
C GLY A 31 -4.35 15.99 15.25
N GLY A 32 -4.76 14.75 15.36
CA GLY A 32 -6.02 14.39 15.97
C GLY A 32 -5.85 13.75 17.34
N LEU A 33 -4.75 13.01 17.54
CA LEU A 33 -4.46 12.26 18.76
C LEU A 33 -2.96 11.95 18.82
N ASP A 34 -2.33 12.19 19.97
CA ASP A 34 -0.92 11.81 20.25
C ASP A 34 0.11 12.23 19.17
N GLU A 35 -0.15 13.34 18.48
CA GLU A 35 0.73 13.87 17.42
C GLU A 35 2.01 14.53 17.96
N CYS A 36 2.07 14.80 19.25
CA CYS A 36 3.20 15.42 19.93
C CYS A 36 3.57 14.67 21.22
N ILE A 37 4.77 14.94 21.70
CA ILE A 37 5.23 14.53 23.03
C ILE A 37 5.51 15.77 23.85
N HIS A 38 5.36 15.68 25.17
CA HIS A 38 5.72 16.77 26.05
C HIS A 38 7.24 16.87 26.16
N ILE A 39 7.77 18.09 26.26
CA ILE A 39 9.22 18.30 26.31
C ILE A 39 9.85 17.66 27.55
N ASP A 40 9.10 17.51 28.64
CA ASP A 40 9.57 16.88 29.86
C ASP A 40 9.73 15.34 29.71
N ASP A 41 9.20 14.76 28.63
CA ASP A 41 9.37 13.34 28.29
C ASP A 41 10.66 13.08 27.48
N VAL A 42 11.48 14.13 27.26
CA VAL A 42 12.71 14.09 26.46
C VAL A 42 13.94 14.32 27.34
N ASP A 43 14.89 13.39 27.32
CA ASP A 43 16.13 13.50 28.12
C ASP A 43 17.13 14.47 27.49
N MET A 44 17.22 14.52 26.16
CA MET A 44 18.15 15.39 25.43
C MET A 44 17.50 15.98 24.18
N ILE A 45 17.78 17.25 23.91
CA ILE A 45 17.41 17.93 22.68
C ILE A 45 18.69 18.28 21.94
N VAL A 46 18.74 17.89 20.68
CA VAL A 46 19.84 18.17 19.75
C VAL A 46 19.33 19.06 18.63
N GLU A 47 19.96 20.20 18.46
CA GLU A 47 19.74 21.06 17.29
C GLU A 47 20.73 20.65 16.21
N GLY A 48 20.20 20.06 15.14
CA GLY A 48 20.98 19.58 14.00
C GLY A 48 21.31 20.71 13.01
N PRO A 49 21.90 20.37 11.85
CA PRO A 49 22.23 21.36 10.80
C PRO A 49 21.00 21.88 10.03
N HIS A 50 19.80 21.46 10.40
CA HIS A 50 18.54 21.78 9.70
C HIS A 50 18.58 21.41 8.22
N ASP A 51 19.07 20.20 7.92
CA ASP A 51 19.10 19.69 6.56
C ASP A 51 17.69 19.67 5.93
N PRO A 52 17.59 19.83 4.61
CA PRO A 52 16.33 19.69 3.90
C PRO A 52 15.68 18.33 4.18
N LEU A 53 14.35 18.32 4.23
CA LEU A 53 13.62 17.07 4.44
C LEU A 53 13.85 16.08 3.29
N PRO A 54 13.84 14.78 3.56
CA PRO A 54 14.03 13.76 2.54
C PRO A 54 12.96 13.89 1.44
N SER A 55 13.38 13.82 0.19
CA SER A 55 12.48 13.72 -0.95
C SER A 55 12.63 12.36 -1.64
N ILE A 56 11.54 11.84 -2.19
CA ILE A 56 11.54 10.62 -2.99
C ILE A 56 11.19 11.01 -4.43
N GLN A 57 12.16 10.80 -5.33
CA GLN A 57 11.86 10.90 -6.75
C GLN A 57 11.30 9.56 -7.24
N THR A 58 10.08 9.58 -7.73
CA THR A 58 9.45 8.39 -8.30
C THR A 58 9.71 8.37 -9.81
N PRO A 59 10.30 7.30 -10.36
CA PRO A 59 10.49 7.19 -11.79
C PRO A 59 9.13 7.12 -12.51
N PRO A 60 9.06 7.52 -13.79
CA PRO A 60 7.84 7.40 -14.57
C PRO A 60 7.40 5.93 -14.65
N ALA A 61 6.08 5.71 -14.64
CA ALA A 61 5.52 4.38 -14.74
C ALA A 61 5.82 3.76 -16.13
N SER A 62 6.08 2.46 -16.13
CA SER A 62 6.18 1.65 -17.34
C SER A 62 4.80 1.47 -17.99
N GLU A 63 4.77 1.01 -19.24
CA GLU A 63 3.53 0.67 -19.94
C GLU A 63 2.71 -0.40 -19.18
N ALA A 64 3.38 -1.39 -18.60
CA ALA A 64 2.75 -2.43 -17.78
C ALA A 64 2.09 -1.82 -16.53
N GLU A 65 2.79 -0.95 -15.81
CA GLU A 65 2.25 -0.27 -14.63
C GLU A 65 1.08 0.66 -14.99
N THR A 66 1.13 1.31 -16.15
CA THR A 66 0.01 2.13 -16.64
C THR A 66 -1.24 1.29 -16.86
N ARG A 67 -1.13 0.11 -17.50
CA ARG A 67 -2.28 -0.81 -17.68
C ARG A 67 -2.84 -1.33 -16.36
N ILE A 68 -1.98 -1.59 -15.39
CA ILE A 68 -2.40 -1.96 -14.03
C ILE A 68 -3.19 -0.82 -13.39
N ALA A 69 -2.68 0.41 -13.50
CA ALA A 69 -3.33 1.60 -12.96
C ALA A 69 -4.71 1.84 -13.62
N GLU A 70 -4.82 1.64 -14.93
CA GLU A 70 -6.10 1.71 -15.67
C GLU A 70 -7.14 0.75 -15.07
N PHE A 71 -6.76 -0.52 -14.90
CA PHE A 71 -7.65 -1.52 -14.29
C PHE A 71 -8.09 -1.11 -12.88
N VAL A 72 -7.18 -0.62 -12.05
CA VAL A 72 -7.49 -0.20 -10.68
C VAL A 72 -8.49 0.96 -10.70
N VAL A 73 -8.24 2.00 -11.49
CA VAL A 73 -9.10 3.20 -11.57
C VAL A 73 -10.49 2.86 -12.13
N GLU A 74 -10.58 1.99 -13.15
CA GLU A 74 -11.85 1.52 -13.68
C GLU A 74 -12.72 0.76 -12.67
N ASN A 75 -12.11 0.19 -11.64
CA ASN A 75 -12.79 -0.55 -10.58
C ASN A 75 -13.02 0.28 -9.30
N MET A 76 -12.89 1.60 -9.38
CA MET A 76 -13.12 2.51 -8.28
C MET A 76 -14.43 3.27 -8.43
N ASP A 77 -14.97 3.71 -7.30
CA ASP A 77 -16.23 4.43 -7.23
C ASP A 77 -16.02 5.85 -6.69
N ASP A 78 -16.94 6.76 -7.00
CA ASP A 78 -17.00 8.10 -6.39
C ASP A 78 -17.07 8.01 -4.85
N GLY A 79 -16.30 8.87 -4.20
CA GLY A 79 -16.27 8.92 -2.74
C GLY A 79 -15.40 7.86 -2.08
N ALA A 80 -14.66 7.06 -2.86
CA ALA A 80 -13.69 6.12 -2.32
C ALA A 80 -12.66 6.83 -1.43
N THR A 81 -12.32 6.22 -0.30
CA THR A 81 -11.24 6.69 0.57
C THR A 81 -9.99 5.84 0.33
N LEU A 82 -8.89 6.49 0.06
CA LEU A 82 -7.70 5.89 -0.54
C LEU A 82 -6.57 5.69 0.46
N GLN A 83 -5.94 4.50 0.36
CA GLN A 83 -4.58 4.24 0.79
C GLN A 83 -3.78 3.78 -0.43
N LEU A 84 -2.68 4.47 -0.73
CA LEU A 84 -1.73 4.12 -1.78
C LEU A 84 -0.38 3.78 -1.15
N GLY A 85 0.22 2.68 -1.61
CA GLY A 85 1.61 2.35 -1.31
C GLY A 85 2.59 3.33 -1.95
N ILE A 86 3.86 2.96 -1.97
CA ILE A 86 4.95 3.75 -2.57
C ILE A 86 5.45 3.11 -3.86
N GLY A 87 6.02 3.93 -4.75
CA GLY A 87 6.64 3.50 -5.99
C GLY A 87 5.93 4.02 -7.24
N SER A 88 6.45 3.62 -8.41
CA SER A 88 5.97 4.07 -9.71
C SER A 88 4.50 3.74 -9.97
N LEU A 89 4.07 2.54 -9.61
CA LEU A 89 2.70 2.10 -9.88
C LEU A 89 1.64 2.81 -9.01
N PRO A 90 1.75 2.91 -7.67
CA PRO A 90 0.82 3.73 -6.87
C PRO A 90 0.81 5.20 -7.30
N ASN A 91 1.96 5.73 -7.70
CA ASN A 91 2.03 7.09 -8.25
C ASN A 91 1.28 7.21 -9.58
N ALA A 92 1.38 6.21 -10.48
CA ALA A 92 0.61 6.17 -11.72
C ALA A 92 -0.90 6.14 -11.46
N VAL A 93 -1.34 5.34 -10.49
CA VAL A 93 -2.75 5.31 -10.06
C VAL A 93 -3.19 6.69 -9.59
N GLY A 94 -2.42 7.35 -8.73
CA GLY A 94 -2.75 8.69 -8.23
C GLY A 94 -2.82 9.76 -9.35
N GLN A 95 -1.88 9.74 -10.29
CA GLN A 95 -1.88 10.63 -11.45
C GLN A 95 -3.09 10.38 -12.36
N MET A 96 -3.45 9.12 -12.58
CA MET A 96 -4.62 8.76 -13.37
C MET A 96 -5.92 9.18 -12.67
N LEU A 97 -6.01 9.01 -11.36
CA LEU A 97 -7.14 9.49 -10.56
C LEU A 97 -7.29 11.02 -10.63
N ALA A 98 -6.19 11.75 -10.64
CA ALA A 98 -6.21 13.20 -10.80
C ALA A 98 -6.83 13.64 -12.14
N GLN A 99 -6.72 12.81 -13.19
CA GLN A 99 -7.26 13.07 -14.52
C GLN A 99 -8.63 12.41 -14.79
N SER A 100 -9.08 11.50 -13.91
CA SER A 100 -10.32 10.73 -14.08
C SER A 100 -11.58 11.61 -13.86
N ASP A 101 -12.76 11.05 -14.14
CA ASP A 101 -14.05 11.69 -13.81
C ASP A 101 -14.51 11.42 -12.36
N LEU A 102 -13.76 10.62 -11.60
CA LEU A 102 -14.07 10.31 -10.21
C LEU A 102 -14.07 11.56 -9.32
N ARG A 103 -14.98 11.56 -8.33
CA ARG A 103 -15.24 12.73 -7.48
C ARG A 103 -15.30 12.35 -6.02
N ASP A 104 -15.06 13.36 -5.17
CA ASP A 104 -15.29 13.28 -3.74
C ASP A 104 -14.44 12.23 -3.02
N LEU A 105 -13.26 11.96 -3.55
CA LEU A 105 -12.32 11.02 -2.95
C LEU A 105 -11.87 11.49 -1.57
N GLY A 106 -11.50 10.54 -0.72
CA GLY A 106 -10.94 10.77 0.60
C GLY A 106 -9.52 10.21 0.71
N ILE A 107 -8.79 10.67 1.72
CA ILE A 107 -7.45 10.16 2.06
C ILE A 107 -7.48 9.62 3.49
N HIS A 108 -6.99 8.37 3.63
CA HIS A 108 -6.66 7.76 4.91
C HIS A 108 -5.53 6.76 4.66
N THR A 109 -4.30 7.16 4.93
CA THR A 109 -3.10 6.44 4.47
C THR A 109 -2.01 6.42 5.53
N GLU A 110 -1.13 5.43 5.50
CA GLU A 110 0.07 5.42 6.32
C GLU A 110 1.02 6.55 5.88
N MET A 111 1.42 6.52 4.60
CA MET A 111 2.32 7.51 4.04
C MET A 111 1.59 8.43 3.07
N LEU A 112 1.76 9.73 3.25
CA LEU A 112 1.30 10.76 2.33
C LEU A 112 2.43 11.10 1.35
N CYS A 113 2.15 11.10 0.04
CA CYS A 113 3.11 11.38 -1.02
C CYS A 113 2.53 12.31 -2.10
N ASP A 114 3.35 12.74 -3.05
CA ASP A 114 3.01 13.77 -4.02
C ASP A 114 1.77 13.47 -4.86
N CYS A 115 1.48 12.21 -5.18
CA CYS A 115 0.29 11.86 -5.96
C CYS A 115 -1.02 12.26 -5.26
N TYR A 116 -1.05 12.33 -3.94
CA TYR A 116 -2.21 12.86 -3.20
C TYR A 116 -2.34 14.39 -3.35
N LEU A 117 -1.22 15.10 -3.38
CA LEU A 117 -1.21 16.54 -3.66
C LEU A 117 -1.72 16.80 -5.07
N ASP A 118 -1.32 16.00 -6.06
CA ASP A 118 -1.80 16.12 -7.45
C ASP A 118 -3.32 15.93 -7.53
N MET A 119 -3.85 14.90 -6.87
CA MET A 119 -5.30 14.67 -6.78
C MET A 119 -6.03 15.82 -6.06
N TYR A 120 -5.43 16.37 -5.00
CA TYR A 120 -5.99 17.52 -4.29
C TYR A 120 -6.03 18.76 -5.17
N ARG A 121 -4.94 19.09 -5.87
CA ARG A 121 -4.86 20.22 -6.81
C ARG A 121 -5.84 20.07 -7.98
N ALA A 122 -6.09 18.83 -8.41
CA ALA A 122 -7.10 18.51 -9.43
C ALA A 122 -8.56 18.56 -8.90
N GLY A 123 -8.76 18.86 -7.60
CA GLY A 123 -10.09 18.96 -6.99
C GLY A 123 -10.79 17.62 -6.76
N LYS A 124 -10.04 16.50 -6.81
CA LYS A 124 -10.60 15.15 -6.60
C LYS A 124 -10.81 14.84 -5.11
N ILE A 125 -9.93 15.36 -4.24
CA ILE A 125 -9.94 15.12 -2.81
C ILE A 125 -10.81 16.14 -2.10
N THR A 126 -11.92 15.69 -1.53
CA THR A 126 -12.83 16.51 -0.72
C THR A 126 -13.00 15.98 0.70
N ASN A 127 -12.72 14.71 0.92
CA ASN A 127 -12.94 13.99 2.18
C ASN A 127 -14.37 14.09 2.73
N LYS A 128 -15.34 14.60 1.95
CA LYS A 128 -16.68 14.88 2.44
C LYS A 128 -17.54 13.64 2.62
N ARG A 129 -17.18 12.52 1.96
CA ARG A 129 -17.91 11.25 2.07
C ARG A 129 -17.31 10.28 3.09
N LYS A 130 -16.21 10.67 3.75
CA LYS A 130 -15.65 9.85 4.86
C LYS A 130 -16.64 9.81 6.04
N ASP A 131 -16.77 8.64 6.65
CA ASP A 131 -17.64 8.42 7.80
C ASP A 131 -16.99 8.87 9.11
N ILE A 132 -15.67 8.73 9.20
CA ILE A 132 -14.82 9.23 10.27
C ILE A 132 -13.83 10.26 9.72
N ASP A 133 -13.34 11.15 10.54
CA ASP A 133 -12.38 12.21 10.13
C ASP A 133 -12.85 12.99 8.89
N ARG A 134 -14.13 13.29 8.84
CA ARG A 134 -14.78 13.94 7.70
C ARG A 134 -14.11 15.28 7.40
N TYR A 135 -13.88 15.56 6.12
CA TYR A 135 -13.16 16.74 5.62
C TYR A 135 -11.67 16.79 5.97
N LYS A 136 -11.09 15.66 6.44
CA LYS A 136 -9.68 15.57 6.79
C LYS A 136 -8.98 14.50 5.93
N SER A 137 -7.87 14.87 5.33
CA SER A 137 -6.89 13.93 4.79
C SER A 137 -6.07 13.40 5.96
N VAL A 138 -6.20 12.11 6.27
CA VAL A 138 -5.53 11.47 7.41
C VAL A 138 -4.30 10.72 6.94
N PHE A 139 -3.18 10.89 7.66
CA PHE A 139 -1.95 10.17 7.36
C PHE A 139 -1.11 9.95 8.63
N GLY A 140 -0.18 8.98 8.57
CA GLY A 140 0.75 8.71 9.66
C GLY A 140 2.06 9.47 9.55
N PHE A 141 2.63 9.55 8.33
CA PHE A 141 3.82 10.34 8.01
C PHE A 141 3.81 10.75 6.54
N ALA A 142 4.63 11.75 6.18
CA ALA A 142 4.72 12.25 4.81
C ALA A 142 6.16 12.17 4.28
N ILE A 143 6.33 11.82 3.00
CA ILE A 143 7.59 11.94 2.28
C ILE A 143 7.27 12.31 0.82
N GLY A 144 7.83 13.42 0.35
CA GLY A 144 7.64 13.85 -1.04
C GLY A 144 8.45 15.09 -1.37
N SER A 145 7.91 15.91 -2.25
CA SER A 145 8.50 17.16 -2.67
C SER A 145 8.36 18.28 -1.60
N GLU A 146 9.05 19.38 -1.81
CA GLU A 146 8.87 20.59 -1.02
C GLU A 146 7.42 21.08 -1.06
N ASP A 147 6.77 21.01 -2.23
CA ASP A 147 5.36 21.34 -2.42
C ASP A 147 4.43 20.51 -1.51
N LEU A 148 4.75 19.23 -1.29
CA LEU A 148 3.99 18.38 -0.38
C LEU A 148 4.15 18.84 1.06
N TYR A 149 5.37 19.17 1.49
CA TYR A 149 5.64 19.67 2.84
C TYR A 149 4.98 21.02 3.09
N ASP A 150 4.94 21.89 2.10
CA ASP A 150 4.22 23.17 2.16
C ASP A 150 2.69 22.96 2.22
N TRP A 151 2.16 21.97 1.48
CA TRP A 151 0.73 21.67 1.53
C TRP A 151 0.27 21.18 2.90
N VAL A 152 1.08 20.40 3.60
CA VAL A 152 0.70 19.88 4.94
C VAL A 152 0.93 20.91 6.05
N ARG A 153 1.78 21.93 5.81
CA ARG A 153 2.12 22.96 6.80
C ARG A 153 0.88 23.78 7.20
N GLU A 154 0.53 23.72 8.48
CA GLU A 154 -0.58 24.46 9.08
C GLU A 154 -1.91 24.34 8.31
N ASN A 155 -2.12 23.23 7.59
CA ASN A 155 -3.31 22.98 6.79
C ASN A 155 -4.36 22.27 7.63
N PRO A 156 -5.50 22.94 7.98
CA PRO A 156 -6.53 22.31 8.79
C PRO A 156 -7.29 21.17 8.09
N GLY A 157 -7.14 21.02 6.77
CA GLY A 157 -7.71 19.93 5.99
C GLY A 157 -6.86 18.66 5.98
N VAL A 158 -5.64 18.72 6.54
CA VAL A 158 -4.67 17.62 6.55
C VAL A 158 -4.25 17.37 7.99
N VAL A 159 -4.37 16.13 8.46
CA VAL A 159 -4.08 15.80 9.87
C VAL A 159 -3.25 14.53 9.98
N THR A 160 -2.28 14.55 10.90
CA THR A 160 -1.50 13.36 11.24
C THR A 160 -2.09 12.66 12.46
N TYR A 161 -2.04 11.33 12.41
CA TYR A 161 -2.45 10.46 13.51
C TYR A 161 -1.35 9.42 13.79
N PRO A 162 -1.31 8.83 14.99
CA PRO A 162 -0.47 7.68 15.24
C PRO A 162 -0.72 6.56 14.23
N ILE A 163 0.34 5.86 13.84
CA ILE A 163 0.21 4.71 12.92
C ILE A 163 -0.76 3.66 13.47
N SER A 164 -0.79 3.47 14.78
CA SER A 164 -1.74 2.58 15.46
C SER A 164 -3.22 2.98 15.27
N TYR A 165 -3.51 4.21 14.84
CA TYR A 165 -4.84 4.65 14.42
C TYR A 165 -4.99 4.55 12.89
N CYS A 166 -4.03 5.10 12.15
CA CYS A 166 -4.11 5.13 10.68
C CYS A 166 -4.23 3.72 10.07
N ASN A 167 -3.39 2.79 10.52
CA ASN A 167 -3.30 1.45 9.95
C ASN A 167 -4.28 0.47 10.58
N ALA A 168 -4.85 0.79 11.75
CA ALA A 168 -5.68 -0.19 12.45
C ALA A 168 -6.89 -0.66 11.61
N PRO A 169 -7.05 -1.97 11.36
CA PRO A 169 -8.25 -2.49 10.68
C PRO A 169 -9.54 -2.09 11.38
N SER A 170 -9.51 -1.92 12.70
CA SER A 170 -10.62 -1.43 13.52
C SER A 170 -10.99 0.03 13.21
N THR A 171 -10.07 0.85 12.73
CA THR A 171 -10.32 2.22 12.25
C THR A 171 -10.83 2.18 10.81
N VAL A 172 -10.11 1.50 9.94
CA VAL A 172 -10.38 1.42 8.49
C VAL A 172 -11.78 0.83 8.20
N ARG A 173 -12.22 -0.17 8.96
CA ARG A 173 -13.55 -0.78 8.83
C ARG A 173 -14.74 0.20 8.96
N ASN A 174 -14.51 1.36 9.59
CA ASN A 174 -15.52 2.39 9.77
C ASN A 174 -15.52 3.43 8.64
N ILE A 175 -14.81 3.18 7.56
CA ILE A 175 -14.77 4.03 6.37
C ILE A 175 -15.39 3.23 5.23
N GLU A 176 -16.57 3.60 4.74
CA GLU A 176 -17.19 2.96 3.57
C GLU A 176 -16.37 3.23 2.30
N ASN A 177 -16.40 2.29 1.37
CA ASN A 177 -15.66 2.35 0.11
C ASN A 177 -14.16 2.62 0.31
N PHE A 178 -13.56 1.97 1.31
CA PHE A 178 -12.12 2.07 1.51
C PHE A 178 -11.36 1.28 0.44
N VAL A 179 -10.42 1.91 -0.23
CA VAL A 179 -9.63 1.30 -1.31
C VAL A 179 -8.16 1.32 -0.93
N SER A 180 -7.61 0.12 -0.71
CA SER A 180 -6.18 -0.11 -0.45
C SER A 180 -5.48 -0.56 -1.72
N ILE A 181 -4.37 0.08 -2.09
CA ILE A 181 -3.60 -0.22 -3.31
C ILE A 181 -2.13 -0.36 -2.93
N ASN A 182 -1.61 -1.56 -3.04
CA ASN A 182 -0.24 -1.89 -2.68
C ASN A 182 0.43 -2.77 -3.73
N ASN A 183 1.76 -2.82 -3.70
CA ASN A 183 2.55 -3.65 -4.58
C ASN A 183 3.01 -4.92 -3.88
N CYS A 184 3.28 -5.98 -4.67
CA CYS A 184 4.01 -7.13 -4.18
C CYS A 184 5.18 -7.50 -5.10
N ILE A 185 6.06 -8.36 -4.60
CA ILE A 185 7.20 -8.90 -5.34
C ILE A 185 6.79 -10.15 -6.12
N SER A 186 6.03 -11.03 -5.46
CA SER A 186 5.53 -12.26 -6.07
C SER A 186 4.24 -12.74 -5.39
N VAL A 187 3.50 -13.59 -6.10
CA VAL A 187 2.33 -14.30 -5.60
C VAL A 187 2.36 -15.74 -6.09
N ASP A 188 2.04 -16.70 -5.22
CA ASP A 188 1.96 -18.10 -5.62
C ASP A 188 0.54 -18.54 -6.03
N LEU A 189 0.41 -19.75 -6.61
CA LEU A 189 -0.87 -20.27 -7.09
C LEU A 189 -1.90 -20.49 -5.98
N TYR A 190 -1.50 -20.48 -4.72
CA TYR A 190 -2.41 -20.52 -3.58
C TYR A 190 -2.91 -19.13 -3.16
N GLY A 191 -2.31 -18.06 -3.69
CA GLY A 191 -2.62 -16.68 -3.37
C GLY A 191 -1.87 -16.16 -2.14
N GLN A 192 -0.75 -16.78 -1.76
CA GLN A 192 0.18 -16.23 -0.77
C GLN A 192 1.00 -15.12 -1.43
N ILE A 193 1.15 -13.99 -0.76
CA ILE A 193 1.76 -12.77 -1.30
C ILE A 193 3.06 -12.50 -0.55
N CYS A 194 4.15 -12.32 -1.30
CA CYS A 194 5.42 -11.83 -0.79
C CYS A 194 5.65 -10.39 -1.28
N ALA A 195 5.78 -9.44 -0.35
CA ALA A 195 5.99 -8.02 -0.66
C ALA A 195 7.28 -7.45 -0.08
N GLU A 196 7.98 -8.17 0.80
CA GLU A 196 9.08 -7.61 1.60
C GLU A 196 10.42 -8.33 1.45
N SER A 197 10.45 -9.49 0.77
CA SER A 197 11.68 -10.27 0.60
C SER A 197 11.81 -10.87 -0.80
N ALA A 198 13.03 -11.26 -1.17
CA ALA A 198 13.32 -12.07 -2.34
C ALA A 198 14.27 -13.20 -1.89
N GLY A 199 13.72 -14.40 -1.74
CA GLY A 199 14.37 -15.47 -1.02
C GLY A 199 14.67 -15.05 0.43
N THR A 200 15.85 -15.33 0.89
CA THR A 200 16.32 -14.95 2.25
C THR A 200 16.74 -13.48 2.37
N ARG A 201 16.70 -12.71 1.27
CA ARG A 201 17.08 -11.30 1.29
C ARG A 201 15.88 -10.44 1.65
N GLN A 202 15.92 -9.80 2.81
CA GLN A 202 14.98 -8.76 3.20
C GLN A 202 15.17 -7.52 2.32
N ILE A 203 14.07 -7.01 1.73
CA ILE A 203 14.05 -5.81 0.87
C ILE A 203 13.50 -4.62 1.64
N SER A 204 12.44 -4.82 2.40
CA SER A 204 11.79 -3.79 3.21
C SER A 204 11.31 -4.37 4.54
N GLY A 205 10.82 -3.51 5.44
CA GLY A 205 10.00 -3.95 6.56
C GLY A 205 8.60 -4.36 6.08
N THR A 206 7.82 -4.92 6.99
CA THR A 206 6.43 -5.34 6.74
C THR A 206 5.54 -4.14 6.40
N GLY A 207 5.72 -2.99 7.06
CA GLY A 207 4.84 -1.82 6.92
C GLY A 207 3.39 -2.13 7.27
N GLY A 208 2.47 -1.30 6.78
CA GLY A 208 1.03 -1.42 7.03
C GLY A 208 0.24 -2.16 5.95
N GLN A 209 0.88 -2.80 4.97
CA GLN A 209 0.19 -3.42 3.85
C GLN A 209 -0.89 -4.41 4.30
N LEU A 210 -0.54 -5.32 5.21
CA LEU A 210 -1.48 -6.32 5.75
C LEU A 210 -2.63 -5.66 6.52
N ASP A 211 -2.35 -4.64 7.33
CA ASP A 211 -3.36 -3.92 8.11
C ASP A 211 -4.42 -3.28 7.20
N PHE A 212 -3.99 -2.61 6.12
CA PHE A 212 -4.89 -1.99 5.16
C PHE A 212 -5.63 -3.01 4.30
N LEU A 213 -5.01 -4.13 3.97
CA LEU A 213 -5.65 -5.24 3.28
C LEU A 213 -6.79 -5.83 4.13
N GLU A 214 -6.52 -6.07 5.42
CA GLU A 214 -7.51 -6.53 6.39
C GLU A 214 -8.61 -5.48 6.59
N GLY A 215 -8.25 -4.23 6.78
CA GLY A 215 -9.19 -3.12 6.95
C GLY A 215 -10.12 -2.97 5.75
N ALA A 216 -9.59 -2.99 4.53
CA ALA A 216 -10.37 -2.92 3.30
C ALA A 216 -11.31 -4.12 3.13
N ALA A 217 -10.88 -5.33 3.55
CA ALA A 217 -11.69 -6.54 3.47
C ALA A 217 -12.94 -6.50 4.36
N VAL A 218 -12.91 -5.72 5.45
CA VAL A 218 -14.03 -5.57 6.40
C VAL A 218 -14.74 -4.22 6.30
N SER A 219 -14.24 -3.30 5.51
CA SER A 219 -14.90 -2.03 5.17
C SER A 219 -16.12 -2.31 4.27
N PRO A 220 -17.31 -1.72 4.54
CA PRO A 220 -18.45 -1.84 3.64
C PRO A 220 -18.13 -1.28 2.25
N GLY A 221 -18.24 -2.09 1.20
CA GLY A 221 -17.85 -1.71 -0.16
C GLY A 221 -16.35 -1.59 -0.40
N GLY A 222 -15.53 -1.96 0.59
CA GLY A 222 -14.08 -1.86 0.51
C GLY A 222 -13.46 -2.78 -0.53
N LYS A 223 -12.33 -2.38 -1.08
CA LYS A 223 -11.54 -3.13 -2.08
C LYS A 223 -10.06 -3.05 -1.74
N ALA A 224 -9.36 -4.16 -1.88
CA ALA A 224 -7.90 -4.21 -1.74
C ALA A 224 -7.27 -4.73 -3.03
N PHE A 225 -6.40 -3.94 -3.62
CA PHE A 225 -5.66 -4.27 -4.84
C PHE A 225 -4.20 -4.52 -4.48
N ILE A 226 -3.72 -5.73 -4.76
CA ILE A 226 -2.31 -6.08 -4.75
C ILE A 226 -1.84 -6.16 -6.20
N CYS A 227 -0.93 -5.28 -6.55
CA CYS A 227 -0.51 -5.02 -7.91
C CYS A 227 0.93 -5.49 -8.14
N LEU A 228 1.19 -6.06 -9.31
CA LEU A 228 2.53 -6.44 -9.72
C LEU A 228 2.62 -6.50 -11.24
N THR A 229 3.76 -6.11 -11.82
CA THR A 229 4.05 -6.52 -13.20
C THR A 229 4.20 -8.04 -13.22
N SER A 230 3.62 -8.70 -14.21
CA SER A 230 3.58 -10.17 -14.27
C SER A 230 4.97 -10.81 -14.36
N THR A 231 5.98 -10.04 -14.80
CA THR A 231 7.36 -10.47 -14.96
C THR A 231 8.36 -9.41 -14.50
N PHE A 232 9.61 -9.85 -14.34
CA PHE A 232 10.77 -8.97 -14.23
C PHE A 232 11.95 -9.58 -15.00
N THR A 233 12.98 -8.79 -15.27
CA THR A 233 14.23 -9.27 -15.86
C THR A 233 15.24 -9.49 -14.73
N ASP A 234 15.79 -10.69 -14.65
CA ASP A 234 16.78 -11.04 -13.65
C ASP A 234 18.19 -10.49 -13.99
N LYS A 235 19.17 -10.79 -13.15
CA LYS A 235 20.57 -10.32 -13.35
C LYS A 235 21.26 -10.96 -14.56
N GLN A 236 20.72 -12.06 -15.05
CA GLN A 236 21.20 -12.78 -16.25
C GLN A 236 20.57 -12.24 -17.53
N GLY A 237 19.59 -11.34 -17.41
CA GLY A 237 18.83 -10.82 -18.55
C GLY A 237 17.62 -11.68 -18.93
N GLU A 238 17.28 -12.69 -18.14
CA GLU A 238 16.17 -13.59 -18.40
C GLU A 238 14.85 -13.04 -17.83
N MET A 239 13.78 -13.24 -18.59
CA MET A 239 12.43 -12.90 -18.15
C MET A 239 11.93 -13.98 -17.18
N VAL A 240 11.54 -13.56 -15.97
CA VAL A 240 11.07 -14.41 -14.88
C VAL A 240 9.66 -14.01 -14.48
N SER A 241 8.79 -14.99 -14.23
CA SER A 241 7.42 -14.76 -13.75
C SER A 241 7.39 -14.34 -12.28
N ARG A 242 6.53 -13.37 -11.94
CA ARG A 242 6.22 -12.99 -10.55
C ARG A 242 5.02 -13.76 -9.99
N ILE A 243 4.23 -14.41 -10.86
CA ILE A 243 3.25 -15.40 -10.45
C ILE A 243 3.96 -16.76 -10.50
N THR A 244 4.10 -17.41 -9.35
CA THR A 244 4.94 -18.60 -9.18
C THR A 244 4.11 -19.81 -8.73
N PRO A 245 4.57 -21.04 -9.00
CA PRO A 245 3.88 -22.23 -8.49
C PRO A 245 3.77 -22.27 -6.96
N LEU A 246 4.86 -21.92 -6.29
CA LEU A 246 5.03 -21.73 -4.84
C LEU A 246 5.95 -20.54 -4.63
N LEU A 247 5.85 -19.86 -3.52
CA LEU A 247 6.86 -18.89 -3.11
C LEU A 247 8.23 -19.57 -3.01
N ASN A 248 9.30 -18.84 -3.34
CA ASN A 248 10.64 -19.41 -3.26
C ASN A 248 11.03 -19.71 -1.81
N PRO A 249 11.93 -20.68 -1.59
CA PRO A 249 12.45 -20.93 -0.24
C PRO A 249 13.07 -19.67 0.36
N GLY A 250 12.54 -19.25 1.52
CA GLY A 250 12.95 -18.06 2.22
C GLY A 250 12.14 -16.80 1.91
N ASP A 251 11.24 -16.82 0.92
CA ASP A 251 10.28 -15.74 0.73
C ASP A 251 9.35 -15.64 1.93
N ILE A 252 9.15 -14.42 2.41
CA ILE A 252 8.26 -14.13 3.54
C ILE A 252 6.85 -13.94 3.00
N VAL A 253 5.87 -14.63 3.60
CA VAL A 253 4.45 -14.38 3.34
C VAL A 253 4.06 -13.11 4.05
N THR A 254 4.03 -12.00 3.33
CA THR A 254 3.59 -10.70 3.86
C THR A 254 2.08 -10.70 4.06
N ASP A 255 1.32 -11.14 3.05
CA ASP A 255 -0.13 -11.25 3.14
C ASP A 255 -0.56 -12.71 2.98
N PRO A 256 -1.34 -13.25 3.93
CA PRO A 256 -1.82 -14.62 3.87
C PRO A 256 -2.90 -14.75 2.79
N ARG A 257 -3.00 -15.94 2.19
CA ARG A 257 -3.99 -16.26 1.14
C ARG A 257 -5.45 -16.00 1.55
N SER A 258 -5.74 -15.98 2.82
CA SER A 258 -7.09 -15.74 3.36
C SER A 258 -7.53 -14.29 3.21
N LEU A 259 -6.59 -13.36 3.09
CA LEU A 259 -6.83 -11.93 2.93
C LEU A 259 -6.53 -11.41 1.51
N ALA A 260 -5.99 -12.27 0.63
CA ALA A 260 -5.77 -11.90 -0.77
C ALA A 260 -7.12 -11.58 -1.46
N TYR A 261 -7.25 -10.31 -1.93
CA TYR A 261 -8.49 -9.81 -2.51
C TYR A 261 -8.35 -9.71 -4.03
N TYR A 262 -8.00 -8.54 -4.58
CA TYR A 262 -7.68 -8.41 -6.01
C TYR A 262 -6.18 -8.57 -6.22
N ILE A 263 -5.80 -9.43 -7.18
CA ILE A 263 -4.44 -9.49 -7.74
C ILE A 263 -4.52 -8.92 -9.15
N VAL A 264 -3.68 -7.90 -9.42
CA VAL A 264 -3.73 -7.15 -10.68
C VAL A 264 -2.35 -7.15 -11.35
N THR A 265 -2.35 -7.51 -12.64
CA THR A 265 -1.18 -7.40 -13.52
C THR A 265 -1.56 -6.61 -14.77
N GLU A 266 -0.61 -6.37 -15.68
CA GLU A 266 -0.87 -5.76 -16.99
C GLU A 266 -1.77 -6.60 -17.91
N TYR A 267 -2.10 -7.84 -17.50
CA TYR A 267 -3.04 -8.74 -18.22
C TYR A 267 -4.46 -8.73 -17.62
N GLY A 268 -4.71 -7.87 -16.63
CA GLY A 268 -6.00 -7.72 -15.97
C GLY A 268 -5.93 -8.00 -14.47
N GLY A 269 -7.09 -8.01 -13.84
CA GLY A 269 -7.22 -8.26 -12.40
C GLY A 269 -8.19 -9.39 -12.10
N VAL A 270 -7.92 -10.12 -11.03
CA VAL A 270 -8.75 -11.23 -10.55
C VAL A 270 -9.05 -11.08 -9.08
N ASN A 271 -10.32 -11.32 -8.72
CA ASN A 271 -10.74 -11.34 -7.31
C ASN A 271 -10.60 -12.77 -6.78
N LEU A 272 -9.89 -12.95 -5.66
CA LEU A 272 -9.63 -14.25 -5.05
C LEU A 272 -10.52 -14.54 -3.82
N VAL A 273 -11.40 -13.61 -3.44
CA VAL A 273 -12.31 -13.79 -2.30
C VAL A 273 -13.29 -14.93 -2.58
N GLY A 274 -13.44 -15.82 -1.61
CA GLY A 274 -14.37 -16.96 -1.72
C GLY A 274 -13.94 -18.05 -2.69
N CYS A 275 -12.77 -17.93 -3.34
CA CYS A 275 -12.26 -18.93 -4.27
C CYS A 275 -11.70 -20.16 -3.57
N SER A 276 -12.02 -21.32 -4.10
CA SER A 276 -11.34 -22.58 -3.79
C SER A 276 -9.89 -22.56 -4.26
N THR A 277 -9.06 -23.51 -3.83
CA THR A 277 -7.67 -23.62 -4.28
C THR A 277 -7.56 -23.77 -5.80
N TRP A 278 -8.47 -24.54 -6.40
CA TRP A 278 -8.56 -24.68 -7.86
C TRP A 278 -8.80 -23.33 -8.57
N GLU A 279 -9.86 -22.63 -8.15
CA GLU A 279 -10.25 -21.36 -8.75
C GLU A 279 -9.19 -20.26 -8.56
N ARG A 280 -8.47 -20.25 -7.42
CA ARG A 280 -7.35 -19.34 -7.19
C ARG A 280 -6.26 -19.56 -8.23
N ALA A 281 -5.80 -20.79 -8.41
CA ALA A 281 -4.78 -21.12 -9.40
C ALA A 281 -5.23 -20.76 -10.83
N GLU A 282 -6.47 -21.12 -11.20
CA GLU A 282 -7.03 -20.79 -12.51
C GLU A 282 -7.04 -19.28 -12.77
N ARG A 283 -7.52 -18.49 -11.79
CA ARG A 283 -7.56 -17.03 -11.88
C ARG A 283 -6.18 -16.41 -11.94
N LEU A 284 -5.25 -16.84 -11.10
CA LEU A 284 -3.87 -16.31 -11.09
C LEU A 284 -3.14 -16.64 -12.40
N ILE A 285 -3.31 -17.84 -12.94
CA ILE A 285 -2.74 -18.21 -14.25
C ILE A 285 -3.30 -17.33 -15.36
N SER A 286 -4.59 -16.96 -15.30
CA SER A 286 -5.20 -16.13 -16.34
C SER A 286 -4.58 -14.73 -16.45
N VAL A 287 -4.05 -14.18 -15.35
CA VAL A 287 -3.38 -12.86 -15.31
C VAL A 287 -1.86 -12.97 -15.31
N ALA A 288 -1.29 -14.16 -15.40
CA ALA A 288 0.14 -14.37 -15.60
C ALA A 288 0.55 -14.00 -17.05
N HIS A 289 1.84 -13.69 -17.22
CA HIS A 289 2.39 -13.48 -18.58
C HIS A 289 2.15 -14.71 -19.46
N PRO A 290 1.68 -14.57 -20.70
CA PRO A 290 1.30 -15.71 -21.57
C PRO A 290 2.40 -16.79 -21.72
N LYS A 291 3.67 -16.36 -21.78
CA LYS A 291 4.82 -17.27 -21.88
C LYS A 291 4.88 -18.34 -20.76
N PHE A 292 4.35 -18.03 -19.57
CA PHE A 292 4.48 -18.89 -18.40
C PHE A 292 3.22 -19.67 -18.04
N ARG A 293 2.09 -19.42 -18.73
CA ARG A 293 0.78 -20.01 -18.35
C ARG A 293 0.78 -21.54 -18.44
N ASP A 294 1.32 -22.10 -19.52
CA ASP A 294 1.36 -23.57 -19.70
C ASP A 294 2.24 -24.24 -18.65
N GLU A 295 3.38 -23.63 -18.31
CA GLU A 295 4.26 -24.10 -17.25
C GLU A 295 3.56 -24.07 -15.89
N LEU A 296 2.85 -22.97 -15.57
CA LEU A 296 2.08 -22.84 -14.33
C LEU A 296 0.96 -23.88 -14.23
N VAL A 297 0.27 -24.19 -15.35
CA VAL A 297 -0.74 -25.27 -15.40
C VAL A 297 -0.12 -26.62 -15.10
N GLU A 298 1.06 -26.91 -15.65
CA GLU A 298 1.74 -28.19 -15.41
C GLU A 298 2.24 -28.29 -13.95
N HIS A 299 2.79 -27.22 -13.38
CA HIS A 299 3.13 -27.19 -11.96
C HIS A 299 1.92 -27.37 -11.05
N ALA A 300 0.78 -26.75 -11.37
CA ALA A 300 -0.47 -26.94 -10.62
C ALA A 300 -0.95 -28.40 -10.68
N ARG A 301 -0.72 -29.10 -11.80
CA ARG A 301 -1.01 -30.54 -11.94
C ARG A 301 -0.09 -31.35 -11.03
N GLN A 302 1.20 -31.10 -11.06
CA GLN A 302 2.19 -31.82 -10.23
C GLN A 302 1.94 -31.63 -8.73
N GLN A 303 1.46 -30.42 -8.33
CA GLN A 303 1.07 -30.11 -6.96
C GLN A 303 -0.29 -30.69 -6.54
N GLY A 304 -1.01 -31.32 -7.47
CA GLY A 304 -2.34 -31.87 -7.21
C GLY A 304 -3.43 -30.81 -7.00
N ILE A 305 -3.25 -29.60 -7.53
CA ILE A 305 -4.27 -28.54 -7.42
C ILE A 305 -5.54 -28.91 -8.17
N TRP A 306 -5.42 -29.54 -9.35
CA TRP A 306 -6.53 -29.93 -10.22
C TRP A 306 -7.28 -31.21 -9.77
N ILE A 307 -7.44 -31.41 -8.47
CA ILE A 307 -8.25 -32.51 -7.93
C ILE A 307 -9.63 -32.02 -7.49
N ARG A 308 -10.63 -32.89 -7.57
CA ARG A 308 -12.04 -32.54 -7.33
C ARG A 308 -12.29 -31.93 -5.95
N SER A 309 -11.56 -32.35 -4.90
CA SER A 309 -11.66 -31.80 -3.55
C SER A 309 -11.22 -30.34 -3.45
N ASN A 310 -10.39 -29.86 -4.36
CA ASN A 310 -9.91 -28.49 -4.41
C ASN A 310 -10.82 -27.53 -5.18
N LYS A 311 -11.89 -28.05 -5.79
CA LYS A 311 -12.86 -27.27 -6.58
C LYS A 311 -14.08 -26.82 -5.76
N ARG A 312 -14.20 -27.25 -4.51
CA ARG A 312 -15.37 -27.01 -3.66
C ARG A 312 -15.05 -26.05 -2.53
#